data_1bb32648c1104781a7cc0462481719f4
#
_entry.id   1bb32648c1104781a7cc0462481719f4
#
_cell.length_a   1.000
_cell.length_b   1.000
_cell.length_c   1.000
_cell.angle_alpha   90.00
_cell.angle_beta   90.00
_cell.angle_gamma   90.00
#
_symmetry.space_group_name_H-M   'P 1'
#
loop_
_entity.id
_entity.type
_entity.pdbx_description
1 polymer ?
#
loop_
_entity_poly.entity_id
_entity_poly.type
_entity_poly.pdbx_seq_one_letter_code
_entity_poly.pdbx_strand_id
1 'polypeptide(L)'
;MTLIQGDFNGDIKIPPVEYDAFYLSSIHRQRCFNHYDQKEYDLDFIALTRRPNDKGERQYIKMVQNVLRQGHSSIDRTGVGVHTLFGEKMEFDLDYGLPVLTSKKMFFRGIVEELLWFLSGSTDVNVLKARGVHIWDDNTSRTFLDQNGLSHYEEGDGGPIYGFQLRHFGENYKDCRTVYEGFDQIRYVLSLLKDEPWSRRMVINLWDPSKLNEMVLPPCHMTYHFKVEQERLSCILYQRSGDLGLGVPFNIVSASLFVYIMAFLSKRKPGRLIHFLGDVHIYHNHVDALRTQCLNSLYYFPKLHIEDRNQQNVEDFQVQDFQLCGYRSCSKIPMPMAV
;
A
#
# COMPACT_ATOMS: atom_id res chain seq x y z
N MET A 1 18.70 7.63 -19.74
CA MET A 1 17.78 8.39 -20.62
C MET A 1 17.30 9.58 -19.83
N THR A 2 17.41 10.79 -20.34
CA THR A 2 16.94 12.02 -19.70
C THR A 2 15.68 12.47 -20.41
N LEU A 3 14.61 12.70 -19.69
CA LEU A 3 13.34 13.23 -20.18
C LEU A 3 13.13 14.62 -19.60
N ILE A 4 12.59 15.51 -20.41
CA ILE A 4 12.16 16.84 -19.95
C ILE A 4 10.64 16.81 -19.86
N GLN A 5 10.10 17.12 -18.68
CA GLN A 5 8.68 17.20 -18.45
C GLN A 5 8.32 18.66 -18.08
N GLY A 6 7.40 19.24 -18.82
CA GLY A 6 6.85 20.59 -18.57
C GLY A 6 5.55 20.78 -19.36
N ASP A 7 4.82 21.85 -19.07
CA ASP A 7 3.61 22.21 -19.82
C ASP A 7 4.03 22.81 -21.18
N PHE A 8 4.45 21.95 -22.09
CA PHE A 8 4.74 22.33 -23.47
C PHE A 8 3.50 22.17 -24.33
N ASN A 9 2.93 23.25 -24.82
CA ASN A 9 2.00 23.28 -25.96
C ASN A 9 2.80 23.16 -27.28
N GLY A 10 3.60 22.10 -27.44
CA GLY A 10 4.38 21.89 -28.63
C GLY A 10 4.65 20.40 -28.87
N ASP A 11 4.62 19.99 -30.14
CA ASP A 11 4.71 18.62 -30.62
C ASP A 11 6.06 17.91 -30.38
N ILE A 12 6.58 17.92 -29.17
CA ILE A 12 7.69 17.00 -28.83
C ILE A 12 7.09 15.60 -28.65
N LYS A 13 7.01 14.85 -29.73
CA LYS A 13 6.71 13.41 -29.70
C LYS A 13 7.87 12.68 -29.02
N ILE A 14 7.74 12.43 -27.73
CA ILE A 14 8.64 11.47 -27.05
C ILE A 14 8.33 10.09 -27.66
N PRO A 15 9.34 9.34 -28.16
CA PRO A 15 9.10 8.00 -28.67
C PRO A 15 8.46 7.13 -27.59
N PRO A 16 7.65 6.11 -27.96
CA PRO A 16 7.01 5.23 -27.00
C PRO A 16 8.10 4.53 -26.18
N VAL A 17 8.13 4.85 -24.88
CA VAL A 17 9.08 4.28 -23.94
C VAL A 17 8.30 3.35 -23.01
N GLU A 18 8.77 2.13 -22.85
CA GLU A 18 8.27 1.21 -21.83
C GLU A 18 8.77 1.68 -20.46
N TYR A 19 8.12 2.69 -19.89
CA TYR A 19 8.54 3.36 -18.66
C TYR A 19 8.65 2.44 -17.45
N ASP A 20 7.88 1.35 -17.42
CA ASP A 20 7.92 0.35 -16.37
C ASP A 20 9.22 -0.48 -16.34
N ALA A 21 9.97 -0.50 -17.48
CA ALA A 21 11.30 -1.11 -17.55
C ALA A 21 12.39 -0.24 -16.91
N PHE A 22 12.04 0.97 -16.45
CA PHE A 22 12.98 1.92 -15.86
C PHE A 22 12.61 2.27 -14.43
N TYR A 23 13.55 2.81 -13.68
CA TYR A 23 13.31 3.48 -12.42
C TYR A 23 13.79 4.93 -12.48
N LEU A 24 13.16 5.77 -11.69
CA LEU A 24 13.53 7.16 -11.54
C LEU A 24 14.85 7.26 -10.77
N SER A 25 15.93 7.63 -11.44
CA SER A 25 17.25 7.79 -10.81
C SER A 25 17.46 9.18 -10.21
N SER A 26 16.95 10.22 -10.88
CA SER A 26 16.96 11.57 -10.34
C SER A 26 15.88 12.44 -10.96
N ILE A 27 15.47 13.48 -10.22
CA ILE A 27 14.67 14.61 -10.71
C ILE A 27 15.44 15.88 -10.38
N HIS A 28 15.53 16.78 -11.34
CA HIS A 28 16.05 18.10 -11.14
C HIS A 28 15.06 19.11 -11.72
N ARG A 29 14.51 19.97 -10.85
CA ARG A 29 13.62 21.07 -11.27
C ARG A 29 14.43 22.31 -11.58
N GLN A 30 14.20 22.89 -12.72
CA GLN A 30 14.84 24.13 -13.14
C GLN A 30 13.80 25.10 -13.72
N ARG A 31 13.87 26.35 -13.29
CA ARG A 31 13.07 27.41 -13.89
C ARG A 31 13.75 27.87 -15.19
N CYS A 32 13.00 27.78 -16.28
CA CYS A 32 13.48 28.13 -17.63
C CYS A 32 12.60 29.23 -18.21
N PHE A 33 13.25 30.18 -18.91
CA PHE A 33 12.54 31.25 -19.60
C PHE A 33 12.39 30.90 -21.09
N ASN A 34 11.17 30.96 -21.58
CA ASN A 34 10.87 30.73 -23.01
C ASN A 34 10.88 32.09 -23.74
N HIS A 35 11.83 32.25 -24.65
CA HIS A 35 11.99 33.47 -25.42
C HIS A 35 10.90 33.71 -26.47
N TYR A 36 10.14 32.68 -26.86
CA TYR A 36 9.07 32.79 -27.87
C TYR A 36 7.79 33.42 -27.30
N ASP A 37 7.38 32.99 -26.11
CA ASP A 37 6.13 33.42 -25.45
C ASP A 37 6.38 34.36 -24.24
N GLN A 38 7.67 34.68 -23.95
CA GLN A 38 8.10 35.55 -22.87
C GLN A 38 7.63 35.10 -21.47
N LYS A 39 7.55 33.78 -21.25
CA LYS A 39 7.09 33.21 -19.96
C LYS A 39 8.16 32.36 -19.29
N GLU A 40 8.08 32.25 -17.97
CA GLU A 40 8.85 31.31 -17.19
C GLU A 40 8.08 30.01 -17.02
N TYR A 41 8.80 28.89 -17.10
CA TYR A 41 8.30 27.54 -16.89
C TYR A 41 9.19 26.78 -15.91
N ASP A 42 8.56 26.02 -15.01
CA ASP A 42 9.28 25.05 -14.19
C ASP A 42 9.39 23.74 -14.97
N LEU A 43 10.60 23.35 -15.33
CA LEU A 43 10.88 22.10 -16.06
C LEU A 43 11.49 21.06 -15.14
N ASP A 44 10.91 19.86 -15.12
CA ASP A 44 11.48 18.72 -14.43
C ASP A 44 12.35 17.90 -15.40
N PHE A 45 13.66 17.89 -15.15
CA PHE A 45 14.60 17.02 -15.83
C PHE A 45 14.62 15.67 -15.10
N ILE A 46 14.12 14.64 -15.79
CA ILE A 46 13.95 13.30 -15.21
C ILE A 46 14.99 12.36 -15.83
N ALA A 47 15.86 11.83 -14.99
CA ALA A 47 16.77 10.77 -15.38
C ALA A 47 16.17 9.40 -15.04
N LEU A 48 16.09 8.54 -16.05
CA LEU A 48 15.60 7.17 -15.93
C LEU A 48 16.74 6.19 -16.20
N THR A 49 16.87 5.21 -15.32
CA THR A 49 17.82 4.10 -15.50
C THR A 49 17.04 2.81 -15.67
N ARG A 50 17.50 1.94 -16.60
CA ARG A 50 16.83 0.67 -16.84
C ARG A 50 16.90 -0.23 -15.62
N ARG A 51 15.78 -0.86 -15.24
CA ARG A 51 15.73 -1.84 -14.15
C ARG A 51 16.56 -3.07 -14.50
N PRO A 52 17.32 -3.62 -13.55
CA PRO A 52 18.08 -4.86 -13.79
C PRO A 52 17.17 -6.06 -14.02
N ASN A 53 15.95 -6.04 -13.42
CA ASN A 53 14.96 -7.11 -13.49
C ASN A 53 13.57 -6.51 -13.81
N ASP A 54 12.74 -7.24 -14.53
CA ASP A 54 11.34 -6.87 -14.84
C ASP A 54 10.43 -7.11 -13.61
N LYS A 55 10.65 -6.32 -12.57
CA LYS A 55 9.90 -6.39 -11.30
C LYS A 55 9.13 -5.08 -11.02
N GLY A 56 8.61 -4.46 -12.06
CA GLY A 56 7.77 -3.28 -11.99
C GLY A 56 6.28 -3.60 -11.86
N GLU A 57 5.42 -2.65 -12.19
CA GLU A 57 3.96 -2.77 -12.16
C GLU A 57 3.44 -3.88 -13.09
N ARG A 58 4.19 -4.28 -14.10
CA ARG A 58 3.84 -5.36 -15.04
C ARG A 58 3.53 -6.68 -14.33
N GLN A 59 4.11 -6.95 -13.15
CA GLN A 59 3.77 -8.13 -12.34
C GLN A 59 2.29 -8.11 -11.91
N TYR A 60 1.81 -6.95 -11.44
CA TYR A 60 0.40 -6.77 -11.07
C TYR A 60 -0.51 -6.92 -12.29
N ILE A 61 -0.17 -6.29 -13.43
CA ILE A 61 -0.96 -6.42 -14.66
C ILE A 61 -1.02 -7.86 -15.15
N LYS A 62 0.11 -8.60 -15.13
CA LYS A 62 0.14 -10.03 -15.46
C LYS A 62 -0.75 -10.86 -14.54
N MET A 63 -0.74 -10.55 -13.23
CA MET A 63 -1.61 -11.24 -12.26
C MET A 63 -3.09 -10.98 -12.56
N VAL A 64 -3.49 -9.74 -12.82
CA VAL A 64 -4.86 -9.39 -13.26
C VAL A 64 -5.23 -10.20 -14.51
N GLN A 65 -4.39 -10.22 -15.54
CA GLN A 65 -4.63 -10.98 -16.78
C GLN A 65 -4.75 -12.48 -16.53
N ASN A 66 -3.94 -13.04 -15.62
CA ASN A 66 -3.99 -14.46 -15.26
C ASN A 66 -5.32 -14.82 -14.57
N VAL A 67 -5.76 -14.02 -13.60
CA VAL A 67 -7.04 -14.22 -12.92
C VAL A 67 -8.20 -14.11 -13.90
N LEU A 68 -8.19 -13.09 -14.79
CA LEU A 68 -9.24 -12.91 -15.82
C LEU A 68 -9.30 -14.08 -16.82
N ARG A 69 -8.16 -14.74 -17.10
CA ARG A 69 -8.05 -15.81 -18.10
C ARG A 69 -8.26 -17.20 -17.53
N GLN A 70 -7.78 -17.47 -16.31
CA GLN A 70 -7.65 -18.81 -15.73
C GLN A 70 -8.37 -18.95 -14.39
N GLY A 71 -8.85 -17.81 -13.81
CA GLY A 71 -9.51 -17.82 -12.51
C GLY A 71 -10.81 -18.63 -12.53
N HIS A 72 -11.03 -19.41 -11.48
CA HIS A 72 -12.30 -20.08 -11.26
C HIS A 72 -13.36 -19.08 -10.83
N SER A 73 -14.54 -19.16 -11.43
CA SER A 73 -15.70 -18.35 -11.00
C SER A 73 -16.37 -19.01 -9.80
N SER A 74 -16.58 -18.25 -8.73
CA SER A 74 -17.28 -18.71 -7.54
C SER A 74 -18.13 -17.58 -6.93
N ILE A 75 -19.11 -17.98 -6.12
CA ILE A 75 -19.87 -17.03 -5.29
C ILE A 75 -19.06 -16.79 -4.02
N ASP A 76 -18.98 -15.56 -3.60
CA ASP A 76 -18.33 -15.13 -2.37
C ASP A 76 -19.33 -14.62 -1.32
N ARG A 77 -18.84 -14.24 -0.15
CA ARG A 77 -19.61 -13.70 0.97
C ARG A 77 -20.49 -12.51 0.59
N THR A 78 -20.00 -11.64 -0.33
CA THR A 78 -20.70 -10.42 -0.74
C THR A 78 -21.85 -10.67 -1.73
N GLY A 79 -21.94 -11.88 -2.30
CA GLY A 79 -22.91 -12.23 -3.34
C GLY A 79 -22.61 -11.65 -4.72
N VAL A 80 -21.55 -10.83 -4.87
CA VAL A 80 -21.14 -10.26 -6.18
C VAL A 80 -20.57 -11.35 -7.09
N GLY A 81 -19.88 -12.34 -6.52
CA GLY A 81 -19.12 -13.36 -7.24
C GLY A 81 -17.73 -12.87 -7.66
N VAL A 82 -16.83 -13.82 -7.80
CA VAL A 82 -15.42 -13.58 -8.08
C VAL A 82 -14.84 -14.55 -9.10
N HIS A 83 -13.79 -14.09 -9.82
CA HIS A 83 -12.81 -14.97 -10.45
C HIS A 83 -11.62 -15.07 -9.52
N THR A 84 -11.14 -16.27 -9.18
CA THR A 84 -10.08 -16.47 -8.19
C THR A 84 -8.98 -17.42 -8.66
N LEU A 85 -7.74 -17.15 -8.22
CA LEU A 85 -6.60 -18.06 -8.24
C LEU A 85 -6.04 -18.19 -6.82
N PHE A 86 -5.26 -19.24 -6.55
CA PHE A 86 -4.69 -19.50 -5.24
C PHE A 86 -3.17 -19.66 -5.32
N GLY A 87 -2.45 -18.90 -4.48
CA GLY A 87 -1.00 -19.05 -4.34
C GLY A 87 -0.18 -18.20 -5.32
N GLU A 88 -0.40 -16.89 -5.37
CA GLU A 88 0.30 -15.96 -6.23
C GLU A 88 1.37 -15.14 -5.48
N LYS A 89 2.32 -14.58 -6.23
CA LYS A 89 3.43 -13.79 -5.65
C LYS A 89 3.80 -12.62 -6.54
N MET A 90 4.11 -11.47 -5.90
CA MET A 90 4.81 -10.34 -6.51
C MET A 90 6.05 -9.97 -5.69
N GLU A 91 7.03 -9.32 -6.31
CA GLU A 91 8.25 -8.85 -5.64
C GLU A 91 8.66 -7.49 -6.16
N PHE A 92 8.83 -6.53 -5.25
CA PHE A 92 9.21 -5.15 -5.57
C PHE A 92 10.53 -4.80 -4.89
N ASP A 93 11.51 -4.34 -5.64
CA ASP A 93 12.73 -3.77 -5.09
C ASP A 93 12.50 -2.28 -4.83
N LEU A 94 12.46 -1.92 -3.54
CA LEU A 94 12.10 -0.57 -3.08
C LEU A 94 13.20 0.48 -3.33
N ASP A 95 14.40 0.04 -3.69
CA ASP A 95 15.46 0.95 -4.13
C ASP A 95 15.11 1.64 -5.46
N TYR A 96 14.30 0.97 -6.29
CA TYR A 96 13.86 1.49 -7.59
C TYR A 96 12.61 2.38 -7.52
N GLY A 97 12.06 2.60 -6.34
CA GLY A 97 10.91 3.46 -6.07
C GLY A 97 9.81 2.78 -5.29
N LEU A 98 8.86 3.59 -4.81
CA LEU A 98 7.67 3.10 -4.12
C LEU A 98 6.69 2.52 -5.15
N PRO A 99 6.23 1.26 -5.02
CA PRO A 99 5.36 0.61 -6.01
C PRO A 99 3.90 1.11 -5.95
N VAL A 100 3.72 2.41 -6.22
CA VAL A 100 2.40 3.01 -6.44
C VAL A 100 1.99 2.77 -7.88
N LEU A 101 0.85 2.11 -8.10
CA LEU A 101 0.39 1.81 -9.46
C LEU A 101 0.28 3.08 -10.31
N THR A 102 0.64 2.96 -11.57
CA THR A 102 0.65 4.03 -12.56
C THR A 102 -0.41 3.82 -13.64
N SER A 103 -0.87 2.59 -13.82
CA SER A 103 -1.96 2.23 -14.75
C SER A 103 -3.31 2.81 -14.36
N LYS A 104 -3.46 3.26 -13.13
CA LYS A 104 -4.59 4.08 -12.63
C LYS A 104 -4.11 5.05 -11.55
N LYS A 105 -4.86 6.14 -11.33
CA LYS A 105 -4.58 7.09 -10.24
C LYS A 105 -4.87 6.46 -8.89
N MET A 106 -3.88 6.48 -7.99
CA MET A 106 -4.00 5.97 -6.63
C MET A 106 -4.31 7.10 -5.63
N PHE A 107 -5.07 6.78 -4.57
CA PHE A 107 -5.36 7.70 -3.46
C PHE A 107 -4.27 7.60 -2.39
N PHE A 108 -3.06 8.08 -2.73
CA PHE A 108 -1.87 7.92 -1.88
C PHE A 108 -2.06 8.47 -0.46
N ARG A 109 -2.64 9.68 -0.31
CA ARG A 109 -2.92 10.26 1.01
C ARG A 109 -3.75 9.32 1.88
N GLY A 110 -4.79 8.72 1.34
CA GLY A 110 -5.64 7.78 2.09
C GLY A 110 -4.89 6.53 2.54
N ILE A 111 -3.96 6.02 1.71
CA ILE A 111 -3.13 4.87 2.08
C ILE A 111 -2.19 5.22 3.24
N VAL A 112 -1.58 6.41 3.22
CA VAL A 112 -0.70 6.87 4.32
C VAL A 112 -1.52 7.06 5.60
N GLU A 113 -2.69 7.71 5.54
CA GLU A 113 -3.58 7.91 6.71
C GLU A 113 -3.99 6.58 7.35
N GLU A 114 -4.40 5.59 6.53
CA GLU A 114 -4.78 4.27 7.00
C GLU A 114 -3.60 3.56 7.67
N LEU A 115 -2.42 3.56 7.03
CA LEU A 115 -1.24 2.92 7.61
C LEU A 115 -0.86 3.56 8.95
N LEU A 116 -0.81 4.89 9.03
CA LEU A 116 -0.49 5.58 10.29
C LEU A 116 -1.53 5.32 11.37
N TRP A 117 -2.81 5.21 11.00
CA TRP A 117 -3.86 4.80 11.90
C TRP A 117 -3.66 3.37 12.43
N PHE A 118 -3.30 2.39 11.58
CA PHE A 118 -2.92 1.06 12.04
C PHE A 118 -1.70 1.09 12.99
N LEU A 119 -0.66 1.85 12.62
CA LEU A 119 0.58 1.94 13.41
C LEU A 119 0.36 2.60 14.78
N SER A 120 -0.66 3.45 14.92
CA SER A 120 -1.04 4.05 16.21
C SER A 120 -1.73 3.06 17.17
N GLY A 121 -2.15 1.89 16.69
CA GLY A 121 -2.92 0.93 17.49
C GLY A 121 -4.42 1.23 17.57
N SER A 122 -4.87 2.33 16.96
CA SER A 122 -6.27 2.73 16.96
C SER A 122 -7.16 1.77 16.18
N THR A 123 -8.38 1.60 16.65
CA THR A 123 -9.47 0.88 15.98
C THR A 123 -10.71 1.75 15.79
N ASP A 124 -10.63 3.04 16.20
CA ASP A 124 -11.68 4.03 16.01
C ASP A 124 -11.63 4.58 14.58
N VAL A 125 -12.55 4.12 13.72
CA VAL A 125 -12.67 4.54 12.31
C VAL A 125 -13.08 6.02 12.18
N ASN A 126 -13.72 6.60 13.20
CA ASN A 126 -14.09 8.02 13.18
C ASN A 126 -12.85 8.93 13.06
N VAL A 127 -11.68 8.47 13.51
CA VAL A 127 -10.40 9.18 13.32
C VAL A 127 -10.06 9.32 11.83
N LEU A 128 -10.24 8.26 11.03
CA LEU A 128 -10.05 8.29 9.58
C LEU A 128 -11.11 9.15 8.89
N LYS A 129 -12.37 8.98 9.29
CA LYS A 129 -13.51 9.76 8.76
C LYS A 129 -13.32 11.26 8.95
N ALA A 130 -12.87 11.69 10.14
CA ALA A 130 -12.55 13.09 10.43
C ALA A 130 -11.42 13.65 9.53
N ARG A 131 -10.56 12.79 8.98
CA ARG A 131 -9.50 13.14 8.03
C ARG A 131 -9.91 12.97 6.56
N GLY A 132 -11.19 12.72 6.29
CA GLY A 132 -11.74 12.51 4.93
C GLY A 132 -11.30 11.22 4.26
N VAL A 133 -11.09 10.15 5.06
CA VAL A 133 -10.80 8.79 4.58
C VAL A 133 -11.94 7.88 5.00
N HIS A 134 -12.70 7.38 4.01
CA HIS A 134 -14.00 6.71 4.18
C HIS A 134 -13.97 5.22 3.85
N ILE A 135 -12.80 4.60 3.77
CA ILE A 135 -12.63 3.22 3.31
C ILE A 135 -13.13 2.17 4.30
N TRP A 136 -13.41 2.56 5.54
CA TRP A 136 -13.91 1.68 6.61
C TRP A 136 -15.34 2.00 7.06
N ASP A 137 -15.97 3.06 6.50
CA ASP A 137 -17.28 3.54 6.96
C ASP A 137 -18.37 2.46 6.87
N ASP A 138 -18.44 1.76 5.73
CA ASP A 138 -19.47 0.74 5.50
C ASP A 138 -19.32 -0.45 6.46
N ASN A 139 -18.08 -0.91 6.73
CA ASN A 139 -17.79 -2.03 7.60
C ASN A 139 -17.95 -1.72 9.10
N THR A 140 -18.10 -0.44 9.47
CA THR A 140 -18.31 -0.02 10.87
C THR A 140 -19.61 0.74 11.06
N SER A 141 -20.48 0.73 10.04
CA SER A 141 -21.82 1.31 10.13
C SER A 141 -22.69 0.54 11.13
N ARG A 142 -23.67 1.21 11.75
CA ARG A 142 -24.61 0.56 12.67
C ARG A 142 -25.26 -0.68 12.04
N THR A 143 -25.70 -0.55 10.80
CA THR A 143 -26.34 -1.67 10.08
C THR A 143 -25.41 -2.87 9.93
N PHE A 144 -24.14 -2.64 9.54
CA PHE A 144 -23.16 -3.72 9.39
C PHE A 144 -22.86 -4.39 10.74
N LEU A 145 -22.64 -3.61 11.79
CA LEU A 145 -22.35 -4.14 13.14
C LEU A 145 -23.50 -5.02 13.66
N ASP A 146 -24.75 -4.58 13.49
CA ASP A 146 -25.92 -5.34 13.92
C ASP A 146 -26.10 -6.65 13.15
N GLN A 147 -25.85 -6.64 11.84
CA GLN A 147 -25.97 -7.82 10.98
C GLN A 147 -24.87 -8.86 11.24
N ASN A 148 -23.70 -8.43 11.75
CA ASN A 148 -22.56 -9.32 11.99
C ASN A 148 -22.36 -9.72 13.46
N GLY A 149 -23.37 -9.51 14.34
CA GLY A 149 -23.31 -9.92 15.74
C GLY A 149 -22.45 -9.01 16.63
N LEU A 150 -22.11 -7.80 16.14
CA LEU A 150 -21.26 -6.81 16.81
C LEU A 150 -22.09 -5.63 17.35
N SER A 151 -23.36 -5.85 17.63
CA SER A 151 -24.30 -4.80 18.12
C SER A 151 -23.87 -4.13 19.42
N HIS A 152 -22.96 -4.75 20.17
CA HIS A 152 -22.38 -4.21 21.40
C HIS A 152 -21.31 -3.13 21.14
N TYR A 153 -20.78 -3.01 19.91
CA TYR A 153 -19.86 -1.93 19.54
C TYR A 153 -20.62 -0.66 19.17
N GLU A 154 -20.00 0.48 19.43
CA GLU A 154 -20.47 1.76 18.90
C GLU A 154 -20.15 1.86 17.38
N GLU A 155 -20.93 2.66 16.67
CA GLU A 155 -20.65 2.95 15.26
C GLU A 155 -19.26 3.58 15.10
N GLY A 156 -18.46 3.03 14.20
CA GLY A 156 -17.06 3.42 13.99
C GLY A 156 -16.05 2.57 14.75
N ASP A 157 -16.49 1.66 15.64
CA ASP A 157 -15.58 0.72 16.30
C ASP A 157 -15.27 -0.47 15.38
N GLY A 158 -13.98 -0.66 15.04
CA GLY A 158 -13.51 -1.72 14.18
C GLY A 158 -13.33 -3.08 14.87
N GLY A 159 -13.40 -3.14 16.19
CA GLY A 159 -12.98 -4.32 16.95
C GLY A 159 -11.45 -4.48 16.97
N PRO A 160 -10.93 -5.63 17.41
CA PRO A 160 -9.49 -5.87 17.57
C PRO A 160 -8.77 -6.13 16.22
N ILE A 161 -8.99 -5.25 15.22
CA ILE A 161 -8.42 -5.35 13.88
C ILE A 161 -6.95 -4.90 13.84
N TYR A 162 -6.39 -4.73 12.65
CA TYR A 162 -4.98 -4.44 12.33
C TYR A 162 -4.19 -3.65 13.38
N GLY A 163 -4.66 -2.45 13.78
CA GLY A 163 -3.96 -1.60 14.74
C GLY A 163 -3.84 -2.25 16.11
N PHE A 164 -4.92 -2.84 16.60
CA PHE A 164 -4.92 -3.57 17.86
C PHE A 164 -3.93 -4.75 17.83
N GLN A 165 -3.97 -5.56 16.78
CA GLN A 165 -3.06 -6.69 16.64
C GLN A 165 -1.60 -6.25 16.54
N LEU A 166 -1.30 -5.12 15.90
CA LEU A 166 0.05 -4.58 15.81
C LEU A 166 0.62 -4.17 17.17
N ARG A 167 -0.21 -3.55 18.02
CA ARG A 167 0.27 -2.84 19.21
C ARG A 167 -0.15 -3.46 20.54
N HIS A 168 -1.19 -4.30 20.55
CA HIS A 168 -1.82 -4.83 21.76
C HIS A 168 -2.12 -6.33 21.64
N PHE A 169 -1.27 -7.07 20.93
CA PHE A 169 -1.47 -8.49 20.66
C PHE A 169 -1.65 -9.29 21.96
N GLY A 170 -2.64 -10.18 21.96
CA GLY A 170 -2.94 -11.06 23.10
C GLY A 170 -3.77 -10.41 24.24
N GLU A 171 -4.06 -9.10 24.13
CA GLU A 171 -4.94 -8.43 25.10
C GLU A 171 -6.42 -8.72 24.80
N ASN A 172 -7.29 -8.57 25.81
CA ASN A 172 -8.73 -8.67 25.65
C ASN A 172 -9.30 -7.35 25.14
N TYR A 173 -9.94 -7.39 23.99
CA TYR A 173 -10.58 -6.22 23.42
C TYR A 173 -11.87 -5.86 24.18
N LYS A 174 -12.12 -4.58 24.36
CA LYS A 174 -13.32 -4.04 24.97
C LYS A 174 -14.04 -3.08 24.03
N ASP A 175 -13.37 -2.00 23.63
CA ASP A 175 -13.88 -0.99 22.70
C ASP A 175 -12.72 -0.14 22.14
N CYS A 176 -13.00 0.66 21.09
CA CYS A 176 -11.99 1.48 20.41
C CYS A 176 -11.46 2.68 21.24
N ARG A 177 -12.00 2.94 22.44
CA ARG A 177 -11.60 4.04 23.33
C ARG A 177 -10.77 3.57 24.52
N THR A 178 -10.77 2.27 24.78
CA THR A 178 -9.99 1.68 25.87
C THR A 178 -8.50 1.77 25.57
N VAL A 179 -7.70 2.10 26.59
CA VAL A 179 -6.24 2.02 26.53
C VAL A 179 -5.80 0.61 26.87
N TYR A 180 -4.95 0.03 26.03
CA TYR A 180 -4.51 -1.35 26.13
C TYR A 180 -3.01 -1.45 26.39
N GLU A 181 -2.57 -2.51 27.11
CA GLU A 181 -1.17 -2.77 27.46
C GLU A 181 -0.60 -4.07 26.81
N GLY A 182 -1.33 -4.67 25.89
CA GLY A 182 -0.94 -5.92 25.22
C GLY A 182 0.43 -5.85 24.53
N PHE A 183 0.86 -6.95 23.92
CA PHE A 183 2.19 -7.05 23.36
C PHE A 183 2.37 -6.20 22.10
N ASP A 184 3.29 -5.23 22.14
CA ASP A 184 3.63 -4.35 21.01
C ASP A 184 4.62 -5.04 20.06
N GLN A 185 4.08 -5.62 18.98
CA GLN A 185 4.86 -6.34 17.98
C GLN A 185 5.79 -5.41 17.17
N ILE A 186 5.41 -4.15 16.97
CA ILE A 186 6.23 -3.17 16.23
C ILE A 186 7.47 -2.83 17.07
N ARG A 187 7.29 -2.49 18.34
CA ARG A 187 8.40 -2.20 19.25
C ARG A 187 9.34 -3.39 19.39
N TYR A 188 8.78 -4.61 19.47
CA TYR A 188 9.58 -5.84 19.51
C TYR A 188 10.45 -5.99 18.26
N VAL A 189 9.89 -5.82 17.05
CA VAL A 189 10.69 -5.93 15.81
C VAL A 189 11.71 -4.81 15.71
N LEU A 190 11.37 -3.57 16.12
CA LEU A 190 12.34 -2.46 16.14
C LEU A 190 13.49 -2.70 17.10
N SER A 191 13.28 -3.32 18.28
CA SER A 191 14.36 -3.68 19.17
C SER A 191 15.28 -4.72 18.53
N LEU A 192 14.74 -5.76 17.89
CA LEU A 192 15.54 -6.73 17.17
C LEU A 192 16.33 -6.12 15.99
N LEU A 193 15.73 -5.20 15.25
CA LEU A 193 16.42 -4.49 14.16
C LEU A 193 17.62 -3.70 14.67
N LYS A 194 17.54 -3.17 15.87
CA LYS A 194 18.62 -2.41 16.53
C LYS A 194 19.67 -3.33 17.12
N ASP A 195 19.25 -4.32 17.91
CA ASP A 195 20.13 -5.06 18.80
C ASP A 195 20.59 -6.40 18.19
N GLU A 196 19.74 -7.05 17.37
CA GLU A 196 19.96 -8.36 16.74
C GLU A 196 19.54 -8.37 15.25
N PRO A 197 20.14 -7.55 14.37
CA PRO A 197 19.67 -7.39 12.98
C PRO A 197 19.75 -8.67 12.14
N TRP A 198 20.46 -9.69 12.60
CA TRP A 198 20.52 -11.04 12.00
C TRP A 198 19.39 -11.96 12.47
N SER A 199 18.53 -11.52 13.39
CA SER A 199 17.48 -12.34 13.97
C SER A 199 16.49 -12.83 12.89
N ARG A 200 16.08 -14.09 13.02
CA ARG A 200 15.03 -14.72 12.18
C ARG A 200 13.65 -14.66 12.83
N ARG A 201 13.51 -13.88 13.93
CA ARG A 201 12.30 -13.76 14.74
C ARG A 201 11.61 -12.40 14.53
N MET A 202 12.04 -11.61 13.54
CA MET A 202 11.41 -10.33 13.20
C MET A 202 10.08 -10.56 12.46
N VAL A 203 9.11 -11.11 13.16
CA VAL A 203 7.80 -11.49 12.64
C VAL A 203 6.72 -10.72 13.39
N ILE A 204 5.78 -10.17 12.64
CA ILE A 204 4.53 -9.57 13.13
C ILE A 204 3.39 -10.44 12.61
N ASN A 205 2.51 -10.90 13.49
CA ASN A 205 1.34 -11.69 13.14
C ASN A 205 0.06 -10.92 13.52
N LEU A 206 -0.83 -10.72 12.55
CA LEU A 206 -2.09 -10.02 12.73
C LEU A 206 -3.29 -10.97 12.85
N TRP A 207 -3.07 -12.26 12.58
CA TRP A 207 -4.09 -13.28 12.59
C TRP A 207 -4.20 -13.91 13.98
N ASP A 208 -5.24 -13.56 14.70
CA ASP A 208 -5.61 -14.19 15.96
C ASP A 208 -6.94 -14.94 15.80
N PRO A 209 -6.92 -16.30 15.65
CA PRO A 209 -8.13 -17.07 15.44
C PRO A 209 -9.15 -16.95 16.59
N SER A 210 -8.70 -16.65 17.79
CA SER A 210 -9.57 -16.52 18.96
C SER A 210 -10.41 -15.24 18.96
N LYS A 211 -10.02 -14.24 18.15
CA LYS A 211 -10.61 -12.89 18.09
C LYS A 211 -11.38 -12.60 16.80
N LEU A 212 -11.42 -13.53 15.82
CA LEU A 212 -12.02 -13.26 14.51
C LEU A 212 -13.47 -12.82 14.57
N ASN A 213 -14.25 -13.36 15.50
CA ASN A 213 -15.67 -13.01 15.67
C ASN A 213 -15.89 -11.65 16.37
N GLU A 214 -14.83 -11.04 16.89
CA GLU A 214 -14.84 -9.71 17.50
C GLU A 214 -14.43 -8.62 16.49
N MET A 215 -13.99 -9.00 15.27
CA MET A 215 -13.48 -8.09 14.25
C MET A 215 -14.56 -7.77 13.21
N VAL A 216 -14.71 -6.50 12.85
CA VAL A 216 -15.59 -6.11 11.73
C VAL A 216 -15.12 -6.72 10.41
N LEU A 217 -13.80 -6.89 10.24
CA LEU A 217 -13.20 -7.55 9.10
C LEU A 217 -11.89 -8.24 9.53
N PRO A 218 -11.81 -9.59 9.51
CA PRO A 218 -10.57 -10.29 9.79
C PRO A 218 -9.41 -9.84 8.90
N PRO A 219 -8.19 -9.65 9.43
CA PRO A 219 -7.06 -9.12 8.68
C PRO A 219 -6.76 -9.89 7.39
N CYS A 220 -6.69 -9.19 6.27
CA CYS A 220 -6.20 -9.76 5.00
C CYS A 220 -4.68 -9.90 5.03
N HIS A 221 -3.96 -8.89 5.52
CA HIS A 221 -2.54 -9.00 5.84
C HIS A 221 -2.39 -9.86 7.10
N MET A 222 -1.84 -11.06 6.97
CA MET A 222 -1.72 -11.96 8.11
C MET A 222 -0.37 -11.83 8.81
N THR A 223 0.71 -11.79 8.04
CA THR A 223 2.06 -11.86 8.60
C THR A 223 3.02 -10.99 7.83
N TYR A 224 3.81 -10.20 8.58
CA TYR A 224 4.97 -9.50 8.08
C TYR A 224 6.23 -10.16 8.65
N HIS A 225 7.16 -10.56 7.79
CA HIS A 225 8.43 -11.13 8.21
C HIS A 225 9.58 -10.29 7.65
N PHE A 226 10.29 -9.61 8.52
CA PHE A 226 11.40 -8.72 8.16
C PHE A 226 12.74 -9.45 8.16
N LYS A 227 13.64 -9.00 7.30
CA LYS A 227 15.02 -9.49 7.22
C LYS A 227 15.96 -8.38 6.77
N VAL A 228 17.11 -8.29 7.43
CA VAL A 228 18.19 -7.41 7.00
C VAL A 228 19.19 -8.20 6.14
N GLU A 229 19.49 -7.66 4.96
CA GLU A 229 20.51 -8.18 4.02
C GLU A 229 21.31 -7.00 3.48
N GLN A 230 22.62 -7.00 3.67
CA GLN A 230 23.53 -5.94 3.19
C GLN A 230 23.03 -4.51 3.52
N GLU A 231 22.68 -4.27 4.79
CA GLU A 231 22.14 -3.00 5.31
C GLU A 231 20.78 -2.59 4.71
N ARG A 232 20.12 -3.49 3.99
CA ARG A 232 18.78 -3.26 3.43
C ARG A 232 17.74 -4.08 4.19
N LEU A 233 16.63 -3.44 4.55
CA LEU A 233 15.50 -4.08 5.22
C LEU A 233 14.48 -4.55 4.19
N SER A 234 14.32 -5.86 4.08
CA SER A 234 13.30 -6.52 3.24
C SER A 234 12.17 -7.05 4.09
N CYS A 235 11.00 -7.22 3.48
CA CYS A 235 9.83 -7.77 4.13
C CYS A 235 9.12 -8.78 3.23
N ILE A 236 8.72 -9.92 3.80
CA ILE A 236 7.71 -10.81 3.24
C ILE A 236 6.37 -10.40 3.87
N LEU A 237 5.36 -10.13 3.04
CA LEU A 237 3.96 -10.06 3.45
C LEU A 237 3.24 -11.31 2.96
N TYR A 238 2.61 -12.06 3.87
CA TYR A 238 1.60 -13.05 3.51
C TYR A 238 0.21 -12.44 3.72
N GLN A 239 -0.55 -12.38 2.63
CA GLN A 239 -1.93 -11.90 2.58
C GLN A 239 -2.85 -13.06 2.18
N ARG A 240 -3.84 -13.39 3.05
CA ARG A 240 -4.73 -14.55 2.83
C ARG A 240 -5.73 -14.32 1.70
N SER A 241 -6.14 -13.08 1.46
CA SER A 241 -7.21 -12.69 0.54
C SER A 241 -6.87 -11.35 -0.10
N GLY A 242 -6.90 -11.27 -1.43
CA GLY A 242 -6.49 -10.11 -2.20
C GLY A 242 -7.42 -9.74 -3.34
N ASP A 243 -8.25 -8.70 -3.16
CA ASP A 243 -9.00 -8.06 -4.24
C ASP A 243 -8.05 -7.27 -5.15
N LEU A 244 -7.88 -7.72 -6.39
CA LEU A 244 -7.03 -7.06 -7.37
C LEU A 244 -7.58 -5.70 -7.84
N GLY A 245 -8.88 -5.48 -7.71
CA GLY A 245 -9.52 -4.23 -8.13
C GLY A 245 -9.14 -3.04 -7.23
N LEU A 246 -9.32 -3.17 -5.93
CA LEU A 246 -9.15 -2.09 -4.96
C LEU A 246 -8.13 -2.42 -3.87
N GLY A 247 -8.25 -3.58 -3.21
CA GLY A 247 -7.44 -3.92 -2.04
C GLY A 247 -5.95 -4.07 -2.34
N VAL A 248 -5.58 -4.99 -3.23
CA VAL A 248 -4.16 -5.30 -3.52
C VAL A 248 -3.34 -4.08 -3.93
N PRO A 249 -3.82 -3.15 -4.79
CA PRO A 249 -3.11 -1.91 -5.07
C PRO A 249 -2.79 -1.07 -3.84
N PHE A 250 -3.72 -0.94 -2.89
CA PHE A 250 -3.51 -0.27 -1.61
C PHE A 250 -2.51 -1.04 -0.73
N ASN A 251 -2.67 -2.36 -0.66
CA ASN A 251 -1.85 -3.22 0.18
C ASN A 251 -0.38 -3.24 -0.22
N ILE A 252 -0.06 -3.22 -1.53
CA ILE A 252 1.32 -3.11 -2.04
C ILE A 252 1.96 -1.82 -1.52
N VAL A 253 1.26 -0.69 -1.64
CA VAL A 253 1.79 0.62 -1.21
C VAL A 253 1.92 0.68 0.30
N SER A 254 0.88 0.28 1.04
CA SER A 254 0.85 0.28 2.50
C SER A 254 1.98 -0.58 3.09
N ALA A 255 2.14 -1.82 2.62
CA ALA A 255 3.22 -2.70 3.06
C ALA A 255 4.61 -2.16 2.70
N SER A 256 4.77 -1.56 1.51
CA SER A 256 6.03 -0.91 1.12
C SER A 256 6.35 0.29 2.02
N LEU A 257 5.37 1.16 2.30
CA LEU A 257 5.53 2.28 3.24
C LEU A 257 5.92 1.80 4.63
N PHE A 258 5.34 0.69 5.10
CA PHE A 258 5.72 0.11 6.38
C PHE A 258 7.19 -0.33 6.38
N VAL A 259 7.69 -0.92 5.28
CA VAL A 259 9.13 -1.22 5.15
C VAL A 259 9.97 0.06 5.19
N TYR A 260 9.56 1.13 4.50
CA TYR A 260 10.27 2.42 4.52
C TYR A 260 10.32 3.02 5.93
N ILE A 261 9.22 3.01 6.68
CA ILE A 261 9.14 3.52 8.06
C ILE A 261 10.09 2.71 8.98
N MET A 262 10.01 1.38 8.93
CA MET A 262 10.85 0.50 9.74
C MET A 262 12.34 0.63 9.38
N ALA A 263 12.66 0.81 8.10
CA ALA A 263 14.01 1.06 7.62
C ALA A 263 14.53 2.42 8.11
N PHE A 264 13.71 3.47 8.04
CA PHE A 264 14.04 4.81 8.54
C PHE A 264 14.38 4.77 10.04
N LEU A 265 13.51 4.20 10.87
CA LEU A 265 13.68 4.11 12.33
C LEU A 265 14.90 3.25 12.74
N SER A 266 15.23 2.24 11.95
CA SER A 266 16.40 1.38 12.18
C SER A 266 17.68 1.85 11.46
N LYS A 267 17.64 3.03 10.81
CA LYS A 267 18.76 3.62 10.04
C LYS A 267 19.28 2.70 8.96
N ARG A 268 18.38 2.01 8.28
CA ARG A 268 18.68 1.09 7.17
C ARG A 268 18.08 1.61 5.86
N LYS A 269 18.54 1.05 4.75
CA LYS A 269 17.93 1.30 3.45
C LYS A 269 16.73 0.37 3.26
N PRO A 270 15.64 0.80 2.60
CA PRO A 270 14.57 -0.10 2.19
C PRO A 270 15.12 -1.14 1.19
N GLY A 271 14.71 -2.38 1.38
CA GLY A 271 15.14 -3.51 0.56
C GLY A 271 14.05 -3.94 -0.43
N ARG A 272 13.47 -5.12 -0.22
CA ARG A 272 12.43 -5.69 -1.08
C ARG A 272 11.13 -5.90 -0.30
N LEU A 273 10.00 -5.66 -0.97
CA LEU A 273 8.72 -6.22 -0.56
C LEU A 273 8.46 -7.49 -1.39
N ILE A 274 8.27 -8.61 -0.72
CA ILE A 274 7.88 -9.89 -1.31
C ILE A 274 6.45 -10.18 -0.84
N HIS A 275 5.47 -10.05 -1.73
CA HIS A 275 4.06 -10.12 -1.41
C HIS A 275 3.50 -11.46 -1.88
N PHE A 276 3.21 -12.35 -0.94
CA PHE A 276 2.50 -13.61 -1.17
C PHE A 276 1.00 -13.41 -0.95
N LEU A 277 0.21 -13.89 -1.89
CA LEU A 277 -1.25 -13.84 -1.90
C LEU A 277 -1.80 -15.27 -1.85
N GLY A 278 -2.64 -15.56 -0.88
CA GLY A 278 -3.39 -16.82 -0.80
C GLY A 278 -4.48 -16.84 -1.87
N ASP A 279 -5.70 -16.48 -1.51
CA ASP A 279 -6.78 -16.28 -2.48
C ASP A 279 -6.65 -14.91 -3.12
N VAL A 280 -6.37 -14.87 -4.42
CA VAL A 280 -6.30 -13.63 -5.21
C VAL A 280 -7.48 -13.60 -6.17
N HIS A 281 -8.27 -12.52 -6.15
CA HIS A 281 -9.53 -12.50 -6.85
C HIS A 281 -9.86 -11.17 -7.51
N ILE A 282 -10.80 -11.23 -8.46
CA ILE A 282 -11.42 -10.12 -9.15
C ILE A 282 -12.92 -10.27 -9.01
N TYR A 283 -13.59 -9.29 -8.41
CA TYR A 283 -15.04 -9.24 -8.36
C TYR A 283 -15.63 -9.12 -9.76
N HIS A 284 -16.76 -9.79 -10.02
CA HIS A 284 -17.38 -9.79 -11.34
C HIS A 284 -17.71 -8.36 -11.85
N ASN A 285 -18.10 -7.46 -10.95
CA ASN A 285 -18.36 -6.05 -11.26
C ASN A 285 -17.10 -5.20 -11.48
N HIS A 286 -15.88 -5.75 -11.26
CA HIS A 286 -14.62 -5.08 -11.56
C HIS A 286 -13.98 -5.51 -12.90
N VAL A 287 -14.50 -6.56 -13.55
CA VAL A 287 -13.89 -7.21 -14.71
C VAL A 287 -13.61 -6.21 -15.85
N ASP A 288 -14.58 -5.41 -16.25
CA ASP A 288 -14.42 -4.48 -17.38
C ASP A 288 -13.49 -3.31 -17.03
N ALA A 289 -13.53 -2.83 -15.80
CA ALA A 289 -12.62 -1.81 -15.29
C ALA A 289 -11.16 -2.31 -15.30
N LEU A 290 -10.92 -3.54 -14.88
CA LEU A 290 -9.59 -4.15 -14.89
C LEU A 290 -9.10 -4.51 -16.29
N ARG A 291 -9.99 -4.92 -17.21
CA ARG A 291 -9.64 -5.06 -18.63
C ARG A 291 -9.15 -3.74 -19.22
N THR A 292 -9.85 -2.65 -18.91
CA THR A 292 -9.45 -1.29 -19.32
C THR A 292 -8.10 -0.93 -18.70
N GLN A 293 -7.87 -1.20 -17.40
CA GLN A 293 -6.62 -0.94 -16.73
C GLN A 293 -5.43 -1.69 -17.37
N CYS A 294 -5.65 -2.93 -17.83
CA CYS A 294 -4.61 -3.73 -18.48
C CYS A 294 -4.14 -3.14 -19.82
N LEU A 295 -4.91 -2.26 -20.44
CA LEU A 295 -4.56 -1.58 -21.70
C LEU A 295 -3.85 -0.24 -21.47
N ASN A 296 -3.80 0.25 -20.25
CA ASN A 296 -3.21 1.53 -19.90
C ASN A 296 -1.67 1.48 -19.97
N SER A 297 -1.07 2.64 -20.25
CA SER A 297 0.38 2.82 -20.20
C SER A 297 0.89 2.65 -18.78
N LEU A 298 2.06 2.03 -18.66
CA LEU A 298 2.78 1.88 -17.39
C LEU A 298 3.94 2.87 -17.35
N TYR A 299 4.12 3.53 -16.22
CA TYR A 299 5.21 4.47 -15.98
C TYR A 299 6.20 3.91 -14.96
N TYR A 300 7.30 4.61 -14.72
CA TYR A 300 8.22 4.31 -13.62
C TYR A 300 7.54 4.57 -12.27
N PHE A 301 7.94 3.82 -11.24
CA PHE A 301 7.50 4.11 -9.88
C PHE A 301 8.10 5.42 -9.35
N PRO A 302 7.33 6.21 -8.61
CA PRO A 302 7.83 7.43 -7.97
C PRO A 302 8.90 7.11 -6.92
N LYS A 303 9.74 8.08 -6.61
CA LYS A 303 10.55 8.05 -5.39
C LYS A 303 9.69 8.50 -4.21
N LEU A 304 9.92 7.88 -3.07
CA LEU A 304 9.38 8.36 -1.81
C LEU A 304 10.43 9.22 -1.11
N HIS A 305 10.05 10.44 -0.77
CA HIS A 305 10.77 11.26 0.19
C HIS A 305 10.04 11.19 1.53
N ILE A 306 10.79 10.92 2.60
CA ILE A 306 10.32 11.00 3.98
C ILE A 306 11.05 12.16 4.64
N GLU A 307 10.31 13.16 5.12
CA GLU A 307 10.86 14.31 5.83
C GLU A 307 11.43 13.87 7.17
N ASP A 308 12.71 14.14 7.37
CA ASP A 308 13.39 13.82 8.63
C ASP A 308 13.19 14.96 9.64
N ARG A 309 12.28 14.72 10.58
CA ARG A 309 12.01 15.58 11.74
C ARG A 309 12.54 14.96 13.04
N ASN A 310 13.51 14.02 12.92
CA ASN A 310 14.07 13.27 14.04
C ASN A 310 13.05 12.31 14.70
N GLN A 311 12.20 11.67 13.91
CA GLN A 311 11.24 10.67 14.37
C GLN A 311 11.97 9.48 15.02
N GLN A 312 11.54 9.07 16.20
CA GLN A 312 12.12 7.97 16.97
C GLN A 312 11.18 6.76 17.05
N ASN A 313 9.88 6.99 16.85
CA ASN A 313 8.84 5.99 16.96
C ASN A 313 7.89 6.08 15.75
N VAL A 314 7.10 5.03 15.52
CA VAL A 314 6.12 5.02 14.42
C VAL A 314 5.02 6.07 14.59
N GLU A 315 4.71 6.47 15.81
CA GLU A 315 3.72 7.48 16.16
C GLU A 315 4.18 8.92 15.82
N ASP A 316 5.47 9.14 15.64
CA ASP A 316 6.02 10.46 15.34
C ASP A 316 5.78 10.89 13.90
N PHE A 317 5.42 9.92 13.01
CA PHE A 317 5.16 10.20 11.61
C PHE A 317 3.79 10.84 11.39
N GLN A 318 3.75 11.77 10.45
CA GLN A 318 2.56 12.47 10.00
C GLN A 318 2.42 12.34 8.48
N VAL A 319 1.22 12.51 7.95
CA VAL A 319 0.93 12.33 6.52
C VAL A 319 1.80 13.22 5.63
N GLN A 320 2.04 14.45 6.06
CA GLN A 320 2.87 15.42 5.33
C GLN A 320 4.36 15.05 5.24
N ASP A 321 4.84 14.11 6.07
CA ASP A 321 6.21 13.62 6.01
C ASP A 321 6.46 12.79 4.73
N PHE A 322 5.40 12.29 4.10
CA PHE A 322 5.50 11.38 2.95
C PHE A 322 5.16 12.08 1.64
N GLN A 323 6.16 12.27 0.79
CA GLN A 323 5.99 12.94 -0.50
C GLN A 323 6.39 12.03 -1.66
N LEU A 324 5.50 11.92 -2.66
CA LEU A 324 5.81 11.21 -3.91
C LEU A 324 6.50 12.15 -4.89
N CYS A 325 7.75 11.84 -5.23
CA CYS A 325 8.51 12.58 -6.23
C CYS A 325 8.40 11.89 -7.59
N GLY A 326 7.92 12.62 -8.61
CA GLY A 326 7.80 12.12 -9.98
C GLY A 326 6.67 11.13 -10.22
N TYR A 327 5.60 11.15 -9.42
CA TYR A 327 4.44 10.30 -9.65
C TYR A 327 3.66 10.73 -10.89
N ARG A 328 3.61 9.83 -11.87
CA ARG A 328 2.80 9.94 -13.07
C ARG A 328 1.89 8.72 -13.18
N SER A 329 0.63 8.92 -13.56
CA SER A 329 -0.32 7.82 -13.69
C SER A 329 -1.36 8.12 -14.77
N CYS A 330 -2.03 7.08 -15.24
CA CYS A 330 -3.30 7.21 -15.96
C CYS A 330 -4.40 7.74 -15.04
N SER A 331 -5.57 8.03 -15.61
CA SER A 331 -6.73 8.54 -14.88
C SER A 331 -7.25 7.54 -13.83
N LYS A 332 -8.06 8.04 -12.90
CA LYS A 332 -8.81 7.19 -11.95
C LYS A 332 -9.73 6.24 -12.71
N ILE A 333 -9.77 4.99 -12.30
CA ILE A 333 -10.72 3.98 -12.77
C ILE A 333 -11.64 3.66 -11.59
N PRO A 334 -12.92 4.09 -11.63
CA PRO A 334 -13.86 3.82 -10.55
C PRO A 334 -14.24 2.33 -10.54
N MET A 335 -14.33 1.78 -9.33
CA MET A 335 -14.81 0.42 -9.06
C MET A 335 -15.64 0.48 -7.78
N PRO A 336 -16.82 -0.17 -7.72
CA PRO A 336 -17.63 -0.23 -6.50
C PRO A 336 -16.95 -1.13 -5.47
N MET A 337 -16.98 -0.74 -4.20
CA MET A 337 -16.49 -1.60 -3.12
C MET A 337 -17.50 -2.72 -2.86
N ALA A 338 -17.05 -3.96 -2.74
CA ALA A 338 -17.85 -5.08 -2.28
C ALA A 338 -17.78 -5.17 -0.74
N VAL A 339 -18.93 -5.12 -0.08
CA VAL A 339 -19.06 -5.05 1.39
C VAL A 339 -19.67 -6.34 1.96
#